data_40b4a98db39e92ebaa827000a61e9c14
#
_entry.id   40b4a98db39e92ebaa827000a61e9c14
#
_cell.length_a   1.000
_cell.length_b   1.000
_cell.length_c   1.000
_cell.angle_alpha   90.00
_cell.angle_beta   90.00
_cell.angle_gamma   90.00
#
_symmetry.space_group_name_H-M   'P 1'
#
loop_
_entity.id
_entity.type
_entity.pdbx_description
1 polymer ?
#
loop_
_entity_poly.entity_id
_entity_poly.type
_entity_poly.pdbx_seq_one_letter_code
_entity_poly.pdbx_strand_id
1 'polypeptide(L)'
;MKRRIALWAASLAVFACSSVQAEEAGFSGNYQNNRQPLLQKEYIELPLGTIRAKGWMEDQLLRMKKGMTGHLDQVYEQVMGQRNGWLGGDGDVWERGPYWIDGLLPLAYILDDEELKKKVQPWIEWSLASQKENGYFGPD
;
A
#
# COMPACT_ATOMS: atom_id res chain seq x y z
N MET A 1 -33.66 -78.23 -0.32
CA MET A 1 -33.55 -76.99 0.53
C MET A 1 -32.24 -76.26 0.20
N LYS A 2 -32.29 -75.23 -0.60
CA LYS A 2 -31.11 -74.39 -0.99
C LYS A 2 -31.20 -73.05 -0.25
N ARG A 3 -30.31 -72.82 0.71
CA ARG A 3 -30.15 -71.51 1.44
C ARG A 3 -29.38 -70.55 0.56
N ARG A 4 -30.02 -69.42 0.19
CA ARG A 4 -29.36 -68.33 -0.44
C ARG A 4 -28.77 -67.41 0.63
N ILE A 5 -27.45 -67.24 0.60
CA ILE A 5 -26.72 -66.27 1.43
C ILE A 5 -26.72 -64.95 0.64
N ALA A 6 -27.37 -63.95 1.18
CA ALA A 6 -27.32 -62.59 0.64
C ALA A 6 -26.09 -61.86 1.18
N LEU A 7 -25.16 -61.53 0.28
CA LEU A 7 -24.03 -60.64 0.60
C LEU A 7 -24.52 -59.21 0.58
N TRP A 8 -24.42 -58.53 1.71
CA TRP A 8 -24.56 -57.09 1.83
C TRP A 8 -23.21 -56.46 1.54
N ALA A 9 -23.07 -55.77 0.41
CA ALA A 9 -21.92 -54.93 0.12
C ALA A 9 -22.13 -53.57 0.80
N ALA A 10 -21.33 -53.30 1.84
CA ALA A 10 -21.27 -51.99 2.48
C ALA A 10 -20.40 -51.06 1.63
N SER A 11 -21.02 -50.08 0.95
CA SER A 11 -20.30 -49.04 0.25
C SER A 11 -19.77 -48.04 1.26
N LEU A 12 -18.45 -48.05 1.50
CA LEU A 12 -17.77 -46.96 2.19
C LEU A 12 -17.68 -45.74 1.25
N ALA A 13 -18.47 -44.73 1.51
CA ALA A 13 -18.30 -43.41 0.90
C ALA A 13 -17.10 -42.72 1.58
N VAL A 14 -15.98 -42.65 0.88
CA VAL A 14 -14.83 -41.86 1.28
C VAL A 14 -15.16 -40.42 0.97
N PHE A 15 -15.51 -39.62 1.99
CA PHE A 15 -15.56 -38.16 1.89
C PHE A 15 -14.13 -37.66 1.71
N ALA A 16 -13.74 -37.37 0.48
CA ALA A 16 -12.56 -36.58 0.19
C ALA A 16 -12.79 -35.18 0.71
N CYS A 17 -12.24 -34.87 1.88
CA CYS A 17 -12.15 -33.51 2.40
C CYS A 17 -11.14 -32.78 1.51
N SER A 18 -11.64 -32.06 0.50
CA SER A 18 -10.84 -31.13 -0.29
C SER A 18 -10.39 -30.01 0.65
N SER A 19 -9.15 -30.11 1.13
CA SER A 19 -8.48 -28.98 1.76
C SER A 19 -8.41 -27.88 0.70
N VAL A 20 -9.21 -26.83 0.86
CA VAL A 20 -9.02 -25.57 0.17
C VAL A 20 -7.68 -25.04 0.68
N GLN A 21 -6.62 -25.31 -0.08
CA GLN A 21 -5.38 -24.57 0.10
C GLN A 21 -5.71 -23.12 -0.26
N ALA A 22 -5.79 -22.27 0.77
CA ALA A 22 -5.73 -20.83 0.57
C ALA A 22 -4.40 -20.61 -0.15
N GLU A 23 -4.48 -20.20 -1.42
CA GLU A 23 -3.34 -19.71 -2.18
C GLU A 23 -2.81 -18.54 -1.37
N GLU A 24 -1.66 -18.73 -0.71
CA GLU A 24 -0.94 -17.64 -0.05
C GLU A 24 -0.67 -16.60 -1.15
N ALA A 25 -1.47 -15.56 -1.17
CA ALA A 25 -1.20 -14.39 -1.99
C ALA A 25 0.22 -13.97 -1.64
N GLY A 26 1.16 -14.20 -2.57
CA GLY A 26 2.57 -13.94 -2.37
C GLY A 26 2.76 -12.48 -2.00
N PHE A 27 2.90 -12.23 -0.70
CA PHE A 27 3.25 -10.90 -0.21
C PHE A 27 4.60 -10.53 -0.81
N SER A 28 4.63 -9.46 -1.60
CA SER A 28 5.86 -8.89 -2.10
C SER A 28 6.78 -8.62 -0.90
N GLY A 29 8.05 -9.01 -0.99
CA GLY A 29 9.01 -9.02 0.11
C GLY A 29 9.31 -7.66 0.78
N ASN A 30 8.58 -6.61 0.42
CA ASN A 30 8.72 -5.25 0.96
C ASN A 30 8.01 -5.04 2.31
N TYR A 31 7.02 -5.89 2.65
CA TYR A 31 6.28 -5.81 3.91
C TYR A 31 6.73 -6.92 4.85
N GLN A 32 7.84 -6.67 5.52
CA GLN A 32 8.44 -7.62 6.46
C GLN A 32 8.05 -7.28 7.89
N ASN A 33 7.99 -8.32 8.72
CA ASN A 33 7.83 -8.14 10.15
C ASN A 33 9.09 -7.51 10.78
N ASN A 34 8.97 -7.06 12.02
CA ASN A 34 10.07 -6.51 12.77
C ASN A 34 11.25 -7.50 12.84
N ARG A 35 12.48 -6.98 12.75
CA ARG A 35 13.72 -7.72 12.97
C ARG A 35 14.13 -7.66 14.44
N GLN A 36 14.78 -8.69 14.93
CA GLN A 36 15.33 -8.66 16.28
C GLN A 36 16.28 -7.46 16.48
N PRO A 37 16.29 -6.81 17.68
CA PRO A 37 15.66 -7.23 18.94
C PRO A 37 14.18 -6.81 19.11
N LEU A 38 13.56 -6.22 18.11
CA LEU A 38 12.17 -5.77 18.18
C LEU A 38 11.21 -6.97 18.23
N LEU A 39 10.13 -6.84 18.99
CA LEU A 39 9.05 -7.83 19.00
C LEU A 39 8.39 -7.91 17.62
N GLN A 40 8.10 -9.13 17.20
CA GLN A 40 7.34 -9.34 15.97
C GLN A 40 5.90 -8.87 16.17
N LYS A 41 5.34 -8.23 15.15
CA LYS A 41 3.92 -7.84 15.13
C LYS A 41 3.07 -9.08 14.86
N GLU A 42 1.91 -9.15 15.49
CA GLU A 42 0.90 -10.18 15.20
C GLU A 42 0.26 -9.98 13.82
N TYR A 43 0.22 -8.74 13.35
CA TYR A 43 -0.35 -8.33 12.07
C TYR A 43 0.67 -7.49 11.29
N ILE A 44 0.67 -7.64 9.97
CA ILE A 44 1.49 -6.86 9.04
C ILE A 44 0.55 -6.01 8.20
N GLU A 45 0.95 -4.77 7.94
CA GLU A 45 0.21 -3.85 7.09
C GLU A 45 0.07 -4.42 5.67
N LEU A 46 -1.09 -4.24 5.08
CA LEU A 46 -1.30 -4.57 3.67
C LEU A 46 -0.63 -3.53 2.76
N PRO A 47 -0.06 -3.94 1.63
CA PRO A 47 0.43 -3.00 0.63
C PRO A 47 -0.65 -2.00 0.20
N LEU A 48 -0.25 -0.75 0.00
CA LEU A 48 -1.15 0.28 -0.53
C LEU A 48 -1.78 -0.18 -1.84
N GLY A 49 -3.09 0.01 -1.98
CA GLY A 49 -3.86 -0.42 -3.15
C GLY A 49 -4.38 -1.86 -3.11
N THR A 50 -3.99 -2.67 -2.11
CA THR A 50 -4.56 -4.02 -1.91
C THR A 50 -6.06 -3.94 -1.58
N ILE A 51 -6.45 -2.96 -0.77
CA ILE A 51 -7.86 -2.68 -0.46
C ILE A 51 -8.28 -1.46 -1.29
N ARG A 52 -9.35 -1.61 -2.06
CA ARG A 52 -9.87 -0.54 -2.90
C ARG A 52 -11.22 -0.05 -2.39
N ALA A 53 -11.36 1.26 -2.29
CA ALA A 53 -12.63 1.88 -1.95
C ALA A 53 -13.67 1.65 -3.04
N LYS A 54 -14.96 1.57 -2.65
CA LYS A 54 -16.11 1.47 -3.54
C LYS A 54 -17.23 2.40 -3.07
N GLY A 55 -18.09 2.79 -4.02
CA GLY A 55 -19.24 3.65 -3.75
C GLY A 55 -18.83 5.01 -3.22
N TRP A 56 -19.50 5.50 -2.17
CA TRP A 56 -19.27 6.84 -1.65
C TRP A 56 -17.82 7.11 -1.17
N MET A 57 -17.09 6.08 -0.73
CA MET A 57 -15.67 6.23 -0.36
C MET A 57 -14.80 6.44 -1.60
N GLU A 58 -15.05 5.74 -2.69
CA GLU A 58 -14.39 5.96 -3.98
C GLU A 58 -14.68 7.38 -4.49
N ASP A 59 -15.94 7.81 -4.43
CA ASP A 59 -16.34 9.18 -4.80
C ASP A 59 -15.59 10.24 -3.98
N GLN A 60 -15.40 10.00 -2.68
CA GLN A 60 -14.63 10.90 -1.82
C GLN A 60 -13.16 10.99 -2.27
N LEU A 61 -12.52 9.84 -2.55
CA LEU A 61 -11.14 9.83 -3.05
C LEU A 61 -10.99 10.54 -4.40
N LEU A 62 -11.95 10.35 -5.31
CA LEU A 62 -11.97 11.06 -6.59
C LEU A 62 -12.16 12.58 -6.42
N ARG A 63 -12.93 13.02 -5.43
CA ARG A 63 -13.04 14.45 -5.07
C ARG A 63 -11.71 14.99 -4.52
N MET A 64 -11.01 14.24 -3.70
CA MET A 64 -9.68 14.61 -3.20
C MET A 64 -8.68 14.73 -4.37
N LYS A 65 -8.68 13.79 -5.32
CA LYS A 65 -7.86 13.86 -6.54
C LYS A 65 -8.15 15.13 -7.34
N LYS A 66 -9.44 15.47 -7.54
CA LYS A 66 -9.86 16.67 -8.30
C LYS A 66 -9.71 17.97 -7.51
N GLY A 67 -9.58 17.89 -6.21
CA GLY A 67 -9.45 19.02 -5.31
C GLY A 67 -8.01 19.32 -4.95
N MET A 68 -7.82 19.96 -3.78
CA MET A 68 -6.52 20.46 -3.31
C MET A 68 -5.48 19.35 -3.17
N THR A 69 -5.86 18.16 -2.72
CA THR A 69 -4.89 17.05 -2.56
C THR A 69 -4.19 16.73 -3.88
N GLY A 70 -4.93 16.68 -4.99
CA GLY A 70 -4.36 16.40 -6.30
C GLY A 70 -3.67 17.57 -7.00
N HIS A 71 -3.89 18.83 -6.54
CA HIS A 71 -3.49 20.04 -7.28
C HIS A 71 -2.79 21.11 -6.44
N LEU A 72 -2.45 20.82 -5.18
CA LEU A 72 -1.86 21.84 -4.30
C LEU A 72 -0.49 22.33 -4.80
N ASP A 73 0.26 21.48 -5.49
CA ASP A 73 1.52 21.80 -6.17
C ASP A 73 1.37 22.93 -7.21
N GLN A 74 0.20 23.05 -7.85
CA GLN A 74 -0.10 24.07 -8.84
C GLN A 74 -0.54 25.40 -8.22
N VAL A 75 -1.07 25.36 -7.01
CA VAL A 75 -1.64 26.53 -6.31
C VAL A 75 -0.63 27.15 -5.36
N TYR A 76 0.28 26.34 -4.82
CA TYR A 76 1.24 26.81 -3.82
C TYR A 76 2.64 26.27 -4.13
N GLU A 77 3.19 26.71 -5.24
CA GLU A 77 4.44 26.22 -5.84
C GLU A 77 5.64 26.29 -4.88
N GLN A 78 5.76 27.35 -4.10
CA GLN A 78 6.88 27.54 -3.17
C GLN A 78 6.92 26.48 -2.06
N VAL A 79 5.75 25.97 -1.65
CA VAL A 79 5.60 25.03 -0.54
C VAL A 79 5.38 23.61 -1.04
N MET A 80 4.61 23.43 -2.12
CA MET A 80 4.21 22.10 -2.62
C MET A 80 4.71 21.82 -4.04
N GLY A 81 5.30 22.83 -4.72
CA GLY A 81 5.83 22.70 -6.07
C GLY A 81 7.34 22.44 -6.09
N GLN A 82 7.95 22.63 -7.25
CA GLN A 82 9.35 22.33 -7.55
C GLN A 82 10.36 23.10 -6.67
N ARG A 83 9.95 24.20 -6.07
CA ARG A 83 10.82 24.98 -5.15
C ARG A 83 10.88 24.43 -3.74
N ASN A 84 10.11 23.42 -3.39
CA ASN A 84 10.14 22.84 -2.05
C ASN A 84 11.52 22.22 -1.75
N GLY A 85 12.03 22.41 -0.53
CA GLY A 85 13.33 21.87 -0.10
C GLY A 85 13.39 20.34 -0.15
N TRP A 86 12.28 19.65 0.04
CA TRP A 86 12.17 18.18 -0.10
C TRP A 86 12.19 17.70 -1.56
N LEU A 87 12.38 18.61 -2.51
CA LEU A 87 12.73 18.35 -3.90
C LEU A 87 14.09 18.95 -4.27
N GLY A 88 14.87 19.40 -3.27
CA GLY A 88 16.16 20.07 -3.47
C GLY A 88 16.03 21.54 -3.87
N GLY A 89 14.85 22.14 -3.75
CA GLY A 89 14.60 23.54 -4.06
C GLY A 89 15.01 24.50 -2.93
N ASP A 90 14.79 25.79 -3.16
CA ASP A 90 15.13 26.88 -2.25
C ASP A 90 13.93 27.45 -1.45
N GLY A 91 12.79 26.76 -1.53
CA GLY A 91 11.55 27.16 -0.88
C GLY A 91 11.36 26.55 0.50
N ASP A 92 10.16 26.07 0.78
CA ASP A 92 9.83 25.52 2.10
C ASP A 92 10.60 24.25 2.41
N VAL A 93 11.24 24.22 3.58
CA VAL A 93 12.00 23.07 4.10
C VAL A 93 11.29 22.36 5.26
N TRP A 94 10.12 22.88 5.65
CA TRP A 94 9.38 22.44 6.82
C TRP A 94 8.46 21.24 6.49
N GLU A 95 7.58 20.90 7.43
CA GLU A 95 6.70 19.75 7.38
C GLU A 95 5.54 19.87 6.38
N ARG A 96 5.26 21.05 5.83
CA ARG A 96 4.08 21.25 4.95
C ARG A 96 4.10 20.40 3.69
N GLY A 97 5.27 20.33 3.04
CA GLY A 97 5.47 19.44 1.90
C GLY A 97 5.26 17.96 2.27
N PRO A 98 5.96 17.42 3.28
CA PRO A 98 5.74 16.08 3.80
C PRO A 98 4.30 15.77 4.18
N TYR A 99 3.58 16.67 4.85
CA TYR A 99 2.15 16.47 5.16
C TYR A 99 1.28 16.34 3.92
N TRP A 100 1.57 17.11 2.88
CA TRP A 100 0.85 16.95 1.62
C TRP A 100 1.14 15.59 0.99
N ILE A 101 2.39 15.16 0.96
CA ILE A 101 2.81 13.86 0.42
C ILE A 101 2.22 12.70 1.23
N ASP A 102 2.11 12.83 2.56
CA ASP A 102 1.46 11.83 3.42
C ASP A 102 -0.02 11.58 3.00
N GLY A 103 -0.70 12.60 2.50
CA GLY A 103 -2.04 12.46 1.92
C GLY A 103 -2.06 12.03 0.46
N LEU A 104 -1.16 12.56 -0.36
CA LEU A 104 -1.14 12.32 -1.81
C LEU A 104 -0.66 10.92 -2.17
N LEU A 105 0.37 10.41 -1.49
CA LEU A 105 0.94 9.08 -1.75
C LEU A 105 -0.10 7.96 -1.59
N PRO A 106 -0.80 7.82 -0.44
CA PRO A 106 -1.82 6.78 -0.32
C PRO A 106 -2.97 7.00 -1.32
N LEU A 107 -3.37 8.24 -1.59
CA LEU A 107 -4.39 8.52 -2.59
C LEU A 107 -4.01 8.00 -3.98
N ALA A 108 -2.76 8.22 -4.40
CA ALA A 108 -2.25 7.77 -5.68
C ALA A 108 -2.31 6.24 -5.84
N TYR A 109 -1.91 5.52 -4.79
CA TYR A 109 -1.84 4.06 -4.83
C TYR A 109 -3.19 3.39 -4.58
N ILE A 110 -4.06 3.95 -3.74
CA ILE A 110 -5.43 3.41 -3.51
C ILE A 110 -6.29 3.57 -4.77
N LEU A 111 -6.16 4.71 -5.48
CA LEU A 111 -6.83 4.94 -6.76
C LEU A 111 -6.14 4.24 -7.94
N ASP A 112 -4.90 3.78 -7.75
CA ASP A 112 -4.05 3.25 -8.82
C ASP A 112 -3.85 4.27 -9.97
N ASP A 113 -3.60 5.52 -9.60
CA ASP A 113 -3.60 6.67 -10.50
C ASP A 113 -2.19 7.06 -10.90
N GLU A 114 -1.85 6.84 -12.16
CA GLU A 114 -0.50 7.07 -12.69
C GLU A 114 -0.08 8.56 -12.71
N GLU A 115 -1.03 9.49 -12.82
CA GLU A 115 -0.71 10.92 -12.78
C GLU A 115 -0.30 11.35 -11.37
N LEU A 116 -1.04 10.88 -10.36
CA LEU A 116 -0.70 11.14 -8.97
C LEU A 116 0.60 10.43 -8.56
N LYS A 117 0.82 9.20 -9.01
CA LYS A 117 2.07 8.47 -8.75
C LYS A 117 3.27 9.24 -9.30
N LYS A 118 3.18 9.78 -10.53
CA LYS A 118 4.23 10.63 -11.11
C LYS A 118 4.51 11.89 -10.30
N LYS A 119 3.50 12.48 -9.63
CA LYS A 119 3.70 13.62 -8.74
C LYS A 119 4.43 13.25 -7.45
N VAL A 120 4.14 12.09 -6.90
CA VAL A 120 4.72 11.61 -5.64
C VAL A 120 6.16 11.12 -5.82
N GLN A 121 6.45 10.46 -6.94
CA GLN A 121 7.72 9.80 -7.19
C GLN A 121 8.97 10.67 -6.92
N PRO A 122 9.05 11.92 -7.42
CA PRO A 122 10.21 12.78 -7.17
C PRO A 122 10.46 13.08 -5.68
N TRP A 123 9.40 13.19 -4.88
CA TRP A 123 9.49 13.42 -3.45
C TRP A 123 10.13 12.25 -2.70
N ILE A 124 9.71 11.04 -3.07
CA ILE A 124 10.27 9.81 -2.48
C ILE A 124 11.72 9.63 -2.90
N GLU A 125 12.00 9.78 -4.20
CA GLU A 125 13.35 9.62 -4.75
C GLU A 125 14.32 10.62 -4.12
N TRP A 126 13.94 11.90 -4.04
CA TRP A 126 14.78 12.92 -3.44
C TRP A 126 15.00 12.67 -1.95
N SER A 127 13.94 12.32 -1.20
CA SER A 127 14.06 12.02 0.23
C SER A 127 15.05 10.88 0.47
N LEU A 128 14.97 9.79 -0.29
CA LEU A 128 15.90 8.66 -0.18
C LEU A 128 17.32 9.04 -0.61
N ALA A 129 17.48 9.78 -1.71
CA ALA A 129 18.78 10.21 -2.23
C ALA A 129 19.48 11.23 -1.32
N SER A 130 18.72 11.98 -0.51
CA SER A 130 19.27 12.99 0.42
C SER A 130 19.93 12.38 1.67
N GLN A 131 19.84 11.06 1.86
CA GLN A 131 20.38 10.41 3.05
C GLN A 131 21.90 10.56 3.14
N LYS A 132 22.35 11.08 4.28
CA LYS A 132 23.76 11.30 4.62
C LYS A 132 24.35 10.06 5.31
N GLU A 133 25.69 9.99 5.41
CA GLU A 133 26.40 8.88 6.07
C GLU A 133 25.97 8.66 7.53
N ASN A 134 25.61 9.73 8.24
CA ASN A 134 25.09 9.65 9.62
C ASN A 134 23.63 9.21 9.73
N GLY A 135 22.96 8.90 8.58
CA GLY A 135 21.58 8.45 8.53
C GLY A 135 20.55 9.58 8.46
N TYR A 136 20.94 10.85 8.62
CA TYR A 136 20.05 12.00 8.42
C TYR A 136 19.59 12.06 6.95
N PHE A 137 18.34 12.42 6.70
CA PHE A 137 17.79 12.68 5.37
C PHE A 137 16.84 13.88 5.41
N GLY A 138 16.63 14.50 4.27
CA GLY A 138 15.80 15.70 4.14
C GLY A 138 16.62 16.94 3.86
N PRO A 139 15.97 18.12 3.71
CA PRO A 139 16.61 19.41 3.49
C PRO A 139 17.45 19.84 4.70
N ASP A 140 18.51 20.62 4.44
CA ASP A 140 19.40 21.19 5.46
C ASP A 140 18.76 22.36 6.22
#